data_faa3234f863bb64ce68c0855850b3d01
#
_entry.id   faa3234f863bb64ce68c0855850b3d01
#
_cell.length_a   1.000
_cell.length_b   1.000
_cell.length_c   1.000
_cell.angle_alpha   90.00
_cell.angle_beta   90.00
_cell.angle_gamma   90.00
#
_symmetry.space_group_name_H-M   'P 1'
#
loop_
_entity.id
_entity.type
_entity.pdbx_description
1 polymer ?
#
loop_
_entity_poly.entity_id
_entity_poly.type
_entity_poly.pdbx_seq_one_letter_code
_entity_poly.pdbx_strand_id
1 'polypeptide(L)'
;EFECEFLGSVDTLISVSKLKTLVYNDPIKRNAGLDIYENPKEDHNYIITVDTARGIDGDYSAFIVFDITNFPYRVVAKYKNNEIKPMLFPSIIHDIAKAYNYAYTLIEVNDIGDQVASILFFDLEYENVLMCAMRGRAGQIVGSGFSGKKSQLGVRMTSAVKKLGCSNLKTLLEDDKLMTVDYDIIAELTTFVQRKNTFMAEEGCHDDLAMCLVIFALSLIHLLPFRPPPL
;
A
#
# COMPACT_ATOMS: atom_id res chain seq x y z
N GLU A 1 17.30 26.96 2.88
CA GLU A 1 17.74 25.95 3.87
C GLU A 1 16.67 25.86 4.94
N PHE A 2 15.71 24.94 4.79
CA PHE A 2 14.82 24.55 5.87
C PHE A 2 15.45 23.31 6.50
N GLU A 3 16.20 23.47 7.57
CA GLU A 3 16.44 22.41 8.52
C GLU A 3 15.10 22.10 9.19
N CYS A 4 14.34 21.16 8.63
CA CYS A 4 13.30 20.49 9.39
C CYS A 4 14.03 19.73 10.51
N GLU A 5 14.05 20.26 11.71
CA GLU A 5 14.34 19.47 12.89
C GLU A 5 13.28 18.36 12.96
N PHE A 6 13.67 17.17 12.52
CA PHE A 6 12.88 15.96 12.70
C PHE A 6 12.80 15.67 14.21
N LEU A 7 11.83 16.24 14.86
CA LEU A 7 11.36 15.83 16.19
C LEU A 7 10.53 14.55 16.01
N GLY A 8 11.16 13.48 15.47
CA GLY A 8 10.54 12.18 15.37
C GLY A 8 10.26 11.64 16.77
N SER A 9 9.06 11.13 16.98
CA SER A 9 8.67 10.42 18.21
C SER A 9 9.65 9.27 18.48
N VAL A 10 9.95 9.00 19.74
CA VAL A 10 10.93 7.98 20.17
C VAL A 10 10.48 6.56 19.79
N ASP A 11 9.18 6.33 19.56
CA ASP A 11 8.56 5.02 19.36
C ASP A 11 8.05 4.79 17.91
N THR A 12 8.68 5.40 16.90
CA THR A 12 8.32 5.17 15.49
C THR A 12 8.65 3.74 15.04
N LEU A 13 7.86 3.22 14.08
CA LEU A 13 8.10 1.91 13.48
C LEU A 13 9.52 1.82 12.87
N ILE A 14 9.90 2.85 12.14
CA ILE A 14 11.21 2.97 11.49
C ILE A 14 12.13 3.80 12.39
N SER A 15 13.40 3.40 12.50
CA SER A 15 14.35 4.12 13.34
C SER A 15 14.54 5.57 12.89
N VAL A 16 14.70 6.47 13.84
CA VAL A 16 14.95 7.89 13.57
C VAL A 16 16.19 8.08 12.70
N SER A 17 17.23 7.26 12.89
CA SER A 17 18.42 7.27 12.05
C SER A 17 18.11 6.96 10.60
N LYS A 18 17.24 5.99 10.34
CA LYS A 18 16.80 5.63 8.99
C LYS A 18 15.90 6.70 8.37
N LEU A 19 14.92 7.20 9.11
CA LEU A 19 14.03 8.26 8.64
C LEU A 19 14.81 9.50 8.17
N LYS A 20 15.88 9.88 8.87
CA LYS A 20 16.76 11.00 8.48
C LYS A 20 17.55 10.78 7.18
N THR A 21 17.67 9.54 6.71
CA THR A 21 18.34 9.23 5.43
C THR A 21 17.39 9.24 4.24
N LEU A 22 16.07 9.26 4.48
CA LEU A 22 15.08 9.29 3.42
C LEU A 22 15.06 10.68 2.77
N VAL A 23 15.15 10.69 1.45
CA VAL A 23 15.14 11.93 0.64
C VAL A 23 13.90 11.92 -0.22
N TYR A 24 13.21 13.05 -0.30
CA TYR A 24 12.05 13.20 -1.18
C TYR A 24 12.39 13.96 -2.46
N ASN A 25 11.64 13.67 -3.51
CA ASN A 25 11.72 14.34 -4.80
C ASN A 25 10.32 14.81 -5.22
N ASP A 26 10.27 15.83 -6.08
CA ASP A 26 9.01 16.19 -6.72
C ASP A 26 8.56 15.09 -7.71
N PRO A 27 7.25 14.81 -7.78
CA PRO A 27 6.73 13.87 -8.78
C PRO A 27 6.91 14.44 -10.20
N ILE A 28 7.14 13.56 -11.16
CA ILE A 28 7.20 13.94 -12.59
C ILE A 28 5.84 14.39 -13.14
N LYS A 29 4.76 13.98 -12.47
CA LYS A 29 3.38 14.39 -12.78
C LYS A 29 2.54 14.37 -11.52
N ARG A 30 1.71 15.43 -11.35
CA ARG A 30 0.74 15.55 -10.25
C ARG A 30 -0.63 15.91 -10.80
N ASN A 31 -1.66 15.15 -10.42
CA ASN A 31 -3.04 15.42 -10.83
C ASN A 31 -4.05 14.84 -9.84
N ALA A 32 -4.90 15.68 -9.26
CA ALA A 32 -6.07 15.30 -8.45
C ALA A 32 -5.80 14.21 -7.38
N GLY A 33 -4.71 14.36 -6.64
CA GLY A 33 -4.31 13.41 -5.59
C GLY A 33 -3.38 12.30 -6.06
N LEU A 34 -3.18 12.13 -7.38
CA LEU A 34 -2.23 11.19 -7.97
C LEU A 34 -0.89 11.88 -8.22
N ASP A 35 0.17 11.36 -7.62
CA ASP A 35 1.56 11.72 -7.85
C ASP A 35 2.30 10.57 -8.52
N ILE A 36 2.96 10.83 -9.64
CA ILE A 36 3.73 9.84 -10.41
C ILE A 36 5.20 10.21 -10.31
N TYR A 37 6.04 9.27 -9.90
CA TYR A 37 7.50 9.40 -9.77
C TYR A 37 8.25 8.70 -10.90
N GLU A 38 7.74 7.56 -11.38
CA GLU A 38 8.26 6.85 -12.54
C GLU A 38 7.09 6.44 -13.46
N ASN A 39 7.23 6.66 -14.76
CA ASN A 39 6.28 6.12 -15.73
C ASN A 39 6.36 4.59 -15.77
N PRO A 40 5.26 3.88 -16.13
CA PRO A 40 5.31 2.44 -16.35
C PRO A 40 6.32 2.09 -17.44
N LYS A 41 7.04 0.99 -17.23
CA LYS A 41 8.04 0.44 -18.15
C LYS A 41 7.58 -0.92 -18.66
N GLU A 42 7.79 -1.20 -19.94
CA GLU A 42 7.56 -2.54 -20.50
C GLU A 42 8.35 -3.58 -19.72
N ASP A 43 7.83 -4.80 -19.61
CA ASP A 43 8.44 -5.93 -18.90
C ASP A 43 8.65 -5.72 -17.38
N HIS A 44 8.14 -4.64 -16.80
CA HIS A 44 8.15 -4.45 -15.37
C HIS A 44 6.87 -4.99 -14.71
N ASN A 45 7.06 -5.57 -13.52
CA ASN A 45 5.97 -6.07 -12.68
C ASN A 45 5.63 -5.05 -11.60
N TYR A 46 4.33 -4.81 -11.43
CA TYR A 46 3.84 -3.84 -10.45
C TYR A 46 2.82 -4.47 -9.51
N ILE A 47 2.76 -3.94 -8.31
CA ILE A 47 1.69 -4.20 -7.35
C ILE A 47 1.13 -2.87 -6.83
N ILE A 48 -0.18 -2.82 -6.68
CA ILE A 48 -0.90 -1.71 -6.04
C ILE A 48 -1.43 -2.20 -4.70
N THR A 49 -1.18 -1.46 -3.65
CA THR A 49 -1.80 -1.69 -2.35
C THR A 49 -2.70 -0.53 -1.98
N VAL A 50 -3.87 -0.85 -1.47
CA VAL A 50 -4.98 0.09 -1.31
C VAL A 50 -5.47 0.08 0.12
N ASP A 51 -5.53 1.26 0.71
CA ASP A 51 -6.23 1.55 1.94
C ASP A 51 -7.44 2.43 1.63
N THR A 52 -8.61 2.08 2.17
CA THR A 52 -9.88 2.69 1.78
C THR A 52 -10.54 3.41 2.94
N ALA A 53 -10.95 4.66 2.72
CA ALA A 53 -11.73 5.43 3.68
C ALA A 53 -13.17 5.65 3.20
N ARG A 54 -14.06 5.96 4.15
CA ARG A 54 -15.47 6.29 3.85
C ARG A 54 -15.65 7.66 3.21
N GLY A 55 -14.60 8.50 3.17
CA GLY A 55 -14.70 9.90 2.77
C GLY A 55 -15.48 10.76 3.76
N ILE A 56 -15.51 10.35 5.04
CA ILE A 56 -16.15 11.02 6.17
C ILE A 56 -15.06 11.31 7.20
N ASP A 57 -15.15 12.44 7.89
CA ASP A 57 -14.24 12.83 8.98
C ASP A 57 -12.77 13.05 8.61
N GLY A 58 -12.47 13.27 7.32
CA GLY A 58 -11.13 13.65 6.87
C GLY A 58 -10.17 12.48 6.58
N ASP A 59 -10.60 11.22 6.74
CA ASP A 59 -9.82 10.05 6.36
C ASP A 59 -9.64 9.97 4.84
N TYR A 60 -8.46 9.52 4.41
CA TYR A 60 -8.09 9.46 2.99
C TYR A 60 -8.26 8.06 2.42
N SER A 61 -8.85 7.97 1.23
CA SER A 61 -8.63 6.81 0.37
C SER A 61 -7.28 6.95 -0.30
N ALA A 62 -6.44 5.94 -0.15
CA ALA A 62 -5.06 5.95 -0.62
C ALA A 62 -4.68 4.67 -1.35
N PHE A 63 -3.77 4.77 -2.31
CA PHE A 63 -3.03 3.62 -2.83
C PHE A 63 -1.60 4.01 -3.18
N ILE A 64 -0.74 3.00 -3.21
CA ILE A 64 0.65 3.12 -3.66
C ILE A 64 0.91 2.07 -4.74
N VAL A 65 1.59 2.47 -5.80
CA VAL A 65 2.09 1.60 -6.87
C VAL A 65 3.56 1.31 -6.62
N PHE A 66 3.92 0.04 -6.59
CA PHE A 66 5.28 -0.43 -6.39
C PHE A 66 5.79 -1.15 -7.63
N ASP A 67 6.99 -0.82 -8.07
CA ASP A 67 7.77 -1.63 -9.01
C ASP A 67 8.46 -2.74 -8.21
N ILE A 68 8.09 -3.99 -8.51
CA ILE A 68 8.58 -5.19 -7.84
C ILE A 68 9.49 -6.05 -8.73
N THR A 69 9.93 -5.51 -9.85
CA THR A 69 10.75 -6.23 -10.82
C THR A 69 12.11 -6.60 -10.27
N ASN A 70 12.76 -5.67 -9.59
CA ASN A 70 14.10 -5.84 -9.02
C ASN A 70 14.21 -5.21 -7.64
N PHE A 71 15.18 -5.67 -6.85
CA PHE A 71 15.57 -5.00 -5.62
C PHE A 71 16.47 -3.78 -5.90
N PRO A 72 16.36 -2.70 -5.14
CA PRO A 72 15.29 -2.44 -4.18
C PRO A 72 13.94 -2.23 -4.88
N TYR A 73 12.85 -2.66 -4.26
CA TYR A 73 11.52 -2.29 -4.70
C TYR A 73 11.32 -0.79 -4.59
N ARG A 74 10.53 -0.20 -5.49
CA ARG A 74 10.38 1.26 -5.53
C ARG A 74 8.92 1.67 -5.54
N VAL A 75 8.61 2.70 -4.77
CA VAL A 75 7.37 3.46 -4.94
C VAL A 75 7.48 4.27 -6.24
N VAL A 76 6.58 4.02 -7.19
CA VAL A 76 6.59 4.68 -8.51
C VAL A 76 5.41 5.62 -8.71
N ALA A 77 4.33 5.44 -7.97
CA ALA A 77 3.22 6.39 -7.91
C ALA A 77 2.47 6.23 -6.58
N LYS A 78 1.78 7.30 -6.16
CA LYS A 78 0.84 7.27 -5.03
C LYS A 78 -0.41 8.06 -5.35
N TYR A 79 -1.50 7.68 -4.74
CA TYR A 79 -2.76 8.42 -4.72
C TYR A 79 -3.20 8.63 -3.28
N LYS A 80 -3.67 9.85 -2.96
CA LYS A 80 -4.24 10.18 -1.66
C LYS A 80 -5.32 11.25 -1.84
N ASN A 81 -6.56 10.96 -1.42
CA ASN A 81 -7.67 11.88 -1.59
C ASN A 81 -8.75 11.61 -0.53
N ASN A 82 -9.22 12.63 0.16
CA ASN A 82 -10.27 12.55 1.18
C ASN A 82 -11.66 13.00 0.68
N GLU A 83 -11.78 13.43 -0.58
CA GLU A 83 -13.04 13.87 -1.19
C GLU A 83 -13.62 12.81 -2.15
N ILE A 84 -12.81 11.81 -2.52
CA ILE A 84 -13.24 10.76 -3.45
C ILE A 84 -14.36 9.91 -2.84
N LYS A 85 -15.45 9.77 -3.59
CA LYS A 85 -16.54 8.88 -3.18
C LYS A 85 -16.09 7.42 -3.34
N PRO A 86 -16.35 6.54 -2.35
CA PRO A 86 -15.95 5.13 -2.41
C PRO A 86 -16.37 4.41 -3.68
N MET A 87 -17.52 4.77 -4.27
CA MET A 87 -18.03 4.19 -5.52
C MET A 87 -17.22 4.57 -6.77
N LEU A 88 -16.46 5.68 -6.74
CA LEU A 88 -15.65 6.15 -7.86
C LEU A 88 -14.19 5.69 -7.74
N PHE A 89 -13.75 5.38 -6.53
CA PHE A 89 -12.38 4.99 -6.26
C PHE A 89 -11.91 3.73 -7.02
N PRO A 90 -12.76 2.67 -7.20
CA PRO A 90 -12.39 1.50 -8.00
C PRO A 90 -12.02 1.82 -9.43
N SER A 91 -12.67 2.81 -10.07
CA SER A 91 -12.34 3.22 -11.44
C SER A 91 -10.96 3.84 -11.54
N ILE A 92 -10.55 4.64 -10.55
CA ILE A 92 -9.19 5.22 -10.50
C ILE A 92 -8.15 4.12 -10.31
N ILE A 93 -8.40 3.18 -9.38
CA ILE A 93 -7.52 2.02 -9.17
C ILE A 93 -7.38 1.22 -10.46
N HIS A 94 -8.48 0.92 -11.14
CA HIS A 94 -8.52 0.17 -12.39
C HIS A 94 -7.68 0.82 -13.49
N ASP A 95 -7.86 2.13 -13.71
CA ASP A 95 -7.15 2.85 -14.76
C ASP A 95 -5.64 2.88 -14.50
N ILE A 96 -5.24 3.11 -13.25
CA ILE A 96 -3.82 3.09 -12.87
C ILE A 96 -3.25 1.68 -12.94
N ALA A 97 -3.98 0.67 -12.48
CA ALA A 97 -3.54 -0.71 -12.53
C ALA A 97 -3.29 -1.18 -13.98
N LYS A 98 -4.19 -0.81 -14.91
CA LYS A 98 -4.01 -1.07 -16.35
C LYS A 98 -2.81 -0.33 -16.92
N ALA A 99 -2.61 0.94 -16.55
CA ALA A 99 -1.47 1.73 -17.01
C ALA A 99 -0.13 1.14 -16.54
N TYR A 100 -0.09 0.56 -15.35
CA TYR A 100 1.08 -0.12 -14.79
C TYR A 100 1.05 -1.63 -15.07
N ASN A 101 0.95 -2.01 -16.35
CA ASN A 101 1.05 -3.38 -16.89
C ASN A 101 0.08 -4.36 -16.22
N TYR A 102 -1.16 -3.95 -15.96
CA TYR A 102 -2.15 -4.76 -15.25
C TYR A 102 -1.65 -5.19 -13.86
N ALA A 103 -1.16 -4.25 -13.08
CA ALA A 103 -0.61 -4.45 -11.75
C ALA A 103 -1.50 -5.32 -10.86
N TYR A 104 -0.91 -6.25 -10.10
CA TYR A 104 -1.66 -6.95 -9.06
C TYR A 104 -2.13 -5.94 -8.02
N THR A 105 -3.37 -6.09 -7.55
CA THR A 105 -3.98 -5.15 -6.60
C THR A 105 -4.38 -5.87 -5.33
N LEU A 106 -3.86 -5.42 -4.18
CA LEU A 106 -4.22 -5.89 -2.86
C LEU A 106 -4.92 -4.79 -2.07
N ILE A 107 -6.18 -5.02 -1.72
CA ILE A 107 -7.05 -4.04 -1.07
C ILE A 107 -7.28 -4.45 0.38
N GLU A 108 -7.18 -3.50 1.32
CA GLU A 108 -7.69 -3.72 2.67
C GLU A 108 -9.22 -3.74 2.64
N VAL A 109 -9.79 -4.86 3.10
CA VAL A 109 -11.25 -5.09 3.01
C VAL A 109 -11.97 -4.94 4.35
N ASN A 110 -11.40 -4.19 5.25
CA ASN A 110 -12.11 -3.74 6.42
C ASN A 110 -13.12 -2.68 5.96
N ASP A 111 -14.28 -2.67 6.60
CA ASP A 111 -15.30 -1.65 6.38
C ASP A 111 -15.70 -1.51 4.89
N ILE A 112 -15.51 -0.33 4.28
CA ILE A 112 -15.90 -0.02 2.90
C ILE A 112 -15.02 -0.70 1.84
N GLY A 113 -13.83 -1.16 2.20
CA GLY A 113 -12.88 -1.78 1.28
C GLY A 113 -13.41 -3.05 0.61
N ASP A 114 -14.30 -3.79 1.25
CA ASP A 114 -14.96 -4.94 0.67
C ASP A 114 -15.82 -4.54 -0.54
N GLN A 115 -16.51 -3.41 -0.48
CA GLN A 115 -17.29 -2.87 -1.59
C GLN A 115 -16.38 -2.40 -2.72
N VAL A 116 -15.28 -1.70 -2.41
CA VAL A 116 -14.28 -1.24 -3.40
C VAL A 116 -13.68 -2.44 -4.14
N ALA A 117 -13.29 -3.49 -3.42
CA ALA A 117 -12.75 -4.71 -4.01
C ALA A 117 -13.78 -5.43 -4.89
N SER A 118 -15.04 -5.50 -4.45
CA SER A 118 -16.12 -6.12 -5.20
C SER A 118 -16.42 -5.40 -6.50
N ILE A 119 -16.51 -4.08 -6.50
CA ILE A 119 -16.72 -3.28 -7.71
C ILE A 119 -15.54 -3.46 -8.68
N LEU A 120 -14.29 -3.38 -8.17
CA LEU A 120 -13.13 -3.56 -9.02
C LEU A 120 -13.11 -4.94 -9.70
N PHE A 121 -13.43 -5.99 -8.94
CA PHE A 121 -13.34 -7.36 -9.44
C PHE A 121 -14.55 -7.77 -10.29
N PHE A 122 -15.78 -7.51 -9.84
CA PHE A 122 -16.99 -8.00 -10.51
C PHE A 122 -17.54 -7.01 -11.53
N ASP A 123 -17.59 -5.71 -11.21
CA ASP A 123 -18.23 -4.72 -12.09
C ASP A 123 -17.25 -4.21 -13.15
N LEU A 124 -15.97 -4.03 -12.81
CA LEU A 124 -14.91 -3.60 -13.73
C LEU A 124 -14.12 -4.79 -14.32
N GLU A 125 -14.47 -6.02 -13.95
CA GLU A 125 -13.89 -7.27 -14.46
C GLU A 125 -12.34 -7.32 -14.35
N TYR A 126 -11.79 -6.73 -13.27
CA TYR A 126 -10.36 -6.69 -13.07
C TYR A 126 -9.87 -7.94 -12.33
N GLU A 127 -9.34 -8.92 -13.07
CA GLU A 127 -8.98 -10.25 -12.52
C GLU A 127 -7.74 -10.24 -11.63
N ASN A 128 -6.86 -9.22 -11.73
CA ASN A 128 -5.61 -9.15 -10.96
C ASN A 128 -5.80 -8.63 -9.53
N VAL A 129 -6.99 -8.78 -8.96
CA VAL A 129 -7.24 -8.56 -7.53
C VAL A 129 -6.76 -9.77 -6.75
N LEU A 130 -5.85 -9.54 -5.80
CA LEU A 130 -5.31 -10.59 -4.94
C LEU A 130 -6.33 -11.03 -3.90
N MET A 131 -6.37 -12.34 -3.66
CA MET A 131 -7.27 -12.98 -2.70
C MET A 131 -6.49 -13.54 -1.53
N CYS A 132 -7.03 -13.37 -0.33
CA CYS A 132 -6.47 -13.93 0.90
C CYS A 132 -7.33 -15.07 1.45
N ALA A 133 -6.70 -16.01 2.14
CA ALA A 133 -7.39 -17.13 2.80
C ALA A 133 -8.27 -16.60 3.94
N MET A 134 -9.52 -17.06 4.02
CA MET A 134 -10.43 -16.76 5.14
C MET A 134 -10.06 -17.50 6.41
N ARG A 135 -9.35 -18.63 6.30
CA ARG A 135 -8.91 -19.49 7.41
C ARG A 135 -7.47 -19.96 7.17
N GLY A 136 -6.72 -20.12 8.22
CA GLY A 136 -5.30 -20.51 8.16
C GLY A 136 -4.38 -19.40 8.64
N ARG A 137 -3.25 -19.20 7.95
CA ARG A 137 -2.34 -18.11 8.31
C ARG A 137 -2.98 -16.75 8.01
N ALA A 138 -3.02 -15.88 9.00
CA ALA A 138 -3.60 -14.57 8.87
C ALA A 138 -2.94 -13.80 7.70
N GLY A 139 -3.79 -13.25 6.81
CA GLY A 139 -3.33 -12.47 5.65
C GLY A 139 -2.67 -13.28 4.53
N GLN A 140 -2.75 -14.63 4.55
CA GLN A 140 -2.14 -15.47 3.51
C GLN A 140 -2.80 -15.24 2.15
N ILE A 141 -2.03 -14.72 1.19
CA ILE A 141 -2.44 -14.63 -0.21
C ILE A 141 -2.51 -16.03 -0.81
N VAL A 142 -3.61 -16.35 -1.47
CA VAL A 142 -3.87 -17.68 -2.06
C VAL A 142 -4.04 -17.65 -3.57
N GLY A 143 -3.98 -16.49 -4.20
CA GLY A 143 -4.05 -16.33 -5.65
C GLY A 143 -4.79 -15.07 -6.08
N SER A 144 -5.06 -15.00 -7.38
CA SER A 144 -5.94 -14.05 -8.05
C SER A 144 -6.90 -14.80 -8.98
N GLY A 145 -7.98 -14.15 -9.43
CA GLY A 145 -8.96 -14.76 -10.32
C GLY A 145 -9.95 -15.69 -9.62
N PHE A 146 -10.77 -16.41 -10.39
CA PHE A 146 -11.85 -17.26 -9.89
C PHE A 146 -11.33 -18.58 -9.26
N SER A 147 -10.71 -18.50 -8.09
CA SER A 147 -10.28 -19.66 -7.33
C SER A 147 -11.40 -20.13 -6.38
N GLY A 148 -11.97 -21.32 -6.61
CA GLY A 148 -13.11 -21.89 -5.87
C GLY A 148 -12.85 -22.35 -4.43
N LYS A 149 -11.81 -21.87 -3.74
CA LYS A 149 -11.54 -22.16 -2.33
C LYS A 149 -11.95 -20.97 -1.47
N LYS A 150 -12.26 -21.21 -0.19
CA LYS A 150 -12.68 -20.22 0.83
C LYS A 150 -11.67 -19.07 0.97
N SER A 151 -11.67 -18.19 -0.01
CA SER A 151 -10.88 -16.98 -0.13
C SER A 151 -11.80 -15.76 -0.17
N GLN A 152 -11.28 -14.62 0.23
CA GLN A 152 -11.94 -13.33 0.09
C GLN A 152 -11.08 -12.43 -0.78
N LEU A 153 -11.69 -11.53 -1.53
CA LEU A 153 -10.98 -10.47 -2.22
C LEU A 153 -10.24 -9.61 -1.20
N GLY A 154 -8.99 -9.29 -1.51
CA GLY A 154 -8.20 -8.43 -0.63
C GLY A 154 -7.81 -9.06 0.71
N VAL A 155 -7.34 -8.24 1.62
CA VAL A 155 -6.85 -8.63 2.94
C VAL A 155 -7.64 -7.98 4.06
N ARG A 156 -8.10 -8.78 5.03
CA ARG A 156 -8.68 -8.26 6.27
C ARG A 156 -7.58 -7.93 7.26
N MET A 157 -7.44 -6.65 7.58
CA MET A 157 -6.45 -6.17 8.53
C MET A 157 -6.91 -6.44 9.97
N THR A 158 -6.37 -7.51 10.55
CA THR A 158 -6.48 -7.81 11.99
C THR A 158 -5.22 -7.34 12.70
N SER A 159 -5.25 -7.26 14.03
CA SER A 159 -4.07 -6.88 14.83
C SER A 159 -2.87 -7.79 14.54
N ALA A 160 -3.09 -9.09 14.32
CA ALA A 160 -2.03 -10.04 13.98
C ALA A 160 -1.46 -9.79 12.58
N VAL A 161 -2.32 -9.52 11.59
CA VAL A 161 -1.93 -9.21 10.21
C VAL A 161 -1.17 -7.88 10.16
N LYS A 162 -1.67 -6.83 10.82
CA LYS A 162 -0.99 -5.52 10.92
C LYS A 162 0.39 -5.66 11.55
N LYS A 163 0.50 -6.40 12.66
CA LYS A 163 1.79 -6.63 13.33
C LYS A 163 2.80 -7.32 12.43
N LEU A 164 2.36 -8.33 11.67
CA LEU A 164 3.21 -9.06 10.71
C LEU A 164 3.68 -8.12 9.59
N GLY A 165 2.76 -7.35 8.99
CA GLY A 165 3.08 -6.37 7.96
C GLY A 165 4.03 -5.28 8.45
N CYS A 166 3.80 -4.72 9.65
CA CYS A 166 4.70 -3.74 10.27
C CYS A 166 6.10 -4.30 10.49
N SER A 167 6.21 -5.54 11.01
CA SER A 167 7.52 -6.17 11.23
C SER A 167 8.30 -6.33 9.92
N ASN A 168 7.62 -6.75 8.83
CA ASN A 168 8.27 -6.90 7.54
C ASN A 168 8.59 -5.55 6.89
N LEU A 169 7.70 -4.55 7.01
CA LEU A 169 7.96 -3.19 6.54
C LEU A 169 9.22 -2.59 7.16
N LYS A 170 9.36 -2.76 8.49
CA LYS A 170 10.57 -2.34 9.19
C LYS A 170 11.82 -2.93 8.54
N THR A 171 11.85 -4.24 8.31
CA THR A 171 12.98 -4.92 7.68
C THR A 171 13.24 -4.39 6.27
N LEU A 172 12.19 -4.19 5.46
CA LEU A 172 12.33 -3.71 4.08
C LEU A 172 12.95 -2.31 4.01
N LEU A 173 12.53 -1.40 4.90
CA LEU A 173 13.03 -0.03 4.91
C LEU A 173 14.41 0.06 5.57
N GLU A 174 14.64 -0.60 6.71
CA GLU A 174 15.94 -0.56 7.41
C GLU A 174 17.07 -1.19 6.58
N ASP A 175 16.76 -2.23 5.78
CA ASP A 175 17.73 -2.93 4.93
C ASP A 175 17.83 -2.34 3.51
N ASP A 176 17.28 -1.18 3.22
CA ASP A 176 17.25 -0.56 1.88
C ASP A 176 16.64 -1.44 0.77
N LYS A 177 15.72 -2.33 1.12
CA LYS A 177 15.02 -3.22 0.17
C LYS A 177 13.77 -2.59 -0.43
N LEU A 178 13.26 -1.52 0.15
CA LEU A 178 12.16 -0.70 -0.32
C LEU A 178 12.58 0.76 -0.31
N MET A 179 12.40 1.45 -1.43
CA MET A 179 12.71 2.87 -1.59
C MET A 179 11.44 3.66 -1.85
N THR A 180 11.32 4.79 -1.18
CA THR A 180 10.32 5.83 -1.45
C THR A 180 11.01 7.18 -1.57
N VAL A 181 10.46 8.03 -2.43
CA VAL A 181 10.88 9.43 -2.61
C VAL A 181 9.69 10.38 -2.43
N ASP A 182 8.57 9.87 -1.95
CA ASP A 182 7.36 10.65 -1.72
C ASP A 182 7.39 11.32 -0.35
N TYR A 183 7.12 12.62 -0.33
CA TYR A 183 7.12 13.43 0.89
C TYR A 183 6.04 13.00 1.89
N ASP A 184 4.80 12.75 1.42
CA ASP A 184 3.68 12.41 2.31
C ASP A 184 3.89 11.04 2.96
N ILE A 185 4.43 10.07 2.20
CA ILE A 185 4.81 8.74 2.74
C ILE A 185 5.86 8.91 3.85
N ILE A 186 6.91 9.70 3.59
CA ILE A 186 7.96 9.94 4.59
C ILE A 186 7.38 10.64 5.81
N ALA A 187 6.52 11.65 5.63
CA ALA A 187 5.85 12.36 6.71
C ALA A 187 5.00 11.41 7.58
N GLU A 188 4.18 10.55 6.98
CA GLU A 188 3.40 9.58 7.73
C GLU A 188 4.28 8.57 8.49
N LEU A 189 5.39 8.10 7.91
CA LEU A 189 6.33 7.21 8.60
C LEU A 189 6.96 7.87 9.83
N THR A 190 7.12 9.20 9.86
CA THR A 190 7.66 9.92 11.03
C THR A 190 6.69 10.02 12.20
N THR A 191 5.40 9.87 11.95
CA THR A 191 4.33 9.93 12.94
C THR A 191 3.66 8.57 13.16
N PHE A 192 4.13 7.51 12.49
CA PHE A 192 3.61 6.15 12.64
C PHE A 192 4.28 5.45 13.82
N VAL A 193 3.64 5.54 14.98
CA VAL A 193 4.21 5.21 16.28
C VAL A 193 3.56 3.99 16.93
N GLN A 194 4.30 3.35 17.82
CA GLN A 194 3.78 2.27 18.64
C GLN A 194 2.80 2.81 19.68
N ARG A 195 1.58 2.29 19.68
CA ARG A 195 0.56 2.54 20.69
C ARG A 195 0.05 1.22 21.23
N LYS A 196 0.30 0.96 22.51
CA LYS A 196 -0.02 -0.34 23.14
C LYS A 196 0.61 -1.51 22.35
N ASN A 197 -0.19 -2.31 21.67
CA ASN A 197 0.23 -3.50 20.93
C ASN A 197 0.14 -3.35 19.39
N THR A 198 -0.01 -2.13 18.88
CA THR A 198 -0.15 -1.84 17.45
C THR A 198 0.64 -0.59 17.07
N PHE A 199 0.76 -0.34 15.76
CA PHE A 199 1.26 0.93 15.22
C PHE A 199 0.10 1.72 14.62
N MET A 200 0.10 3.02 14.77
CA MET A 200 -0.89 3.95 14.23
C MET A 200 -0.30 5.36 14.18
N ALA A 201 -0.94 6.25 13.44
CA ALA A 201 -0.57 7.66 13.43
C ALA A 201 -0.67 8.30 14.83
N GLU A 202 0.15 9.29 15.09
CA GLU A 202 -0.03 10.19 16.23
C GLU A 202 -1.34 10.96 16.13
N GLU A 203 -1.82 11.49 17.26
CA GLU A 203 -3.06 12.26 17.30
C GLU A 203 -2.98 13.49 16.38
N GLY A 204 -3.96 13.63 15.49
CA GLY A 204 -4.00 14.68 14.48
C GLY A 204 -3.18 14.39 13.21
N CYS A 205 -2.57 13.22 13.11
CA CYS A 205 -1.85 12.74 11.93
C CYS A 205 -2.62 11.61 11.23
N HIS A 206 -2.20 11.27 10.02
CA HIS A 206 -2.77 10.21 9.19
C HIS A 206 -1.77 9.07 8.98
N ASP A 207 -2.26 7.84 8.74
CA ASP A 207 -1.44 6.66 8.44
C ASP A 207 -1.92 5.88 7.19
N ASP A 208 -2.73 6.50 6.32
CA ASP A 208 -3.31 5.85 5.14
C ASP A 208 -2.23 5.32 4.17
N LEU A 209 -1.20 6.13 3.88
CA LEU A 209 -0.07 5.72 3.05
C LEU A 209 0.85 4.74 3.80
N ALA A 210 1.08 4.94 5.09
CA ALA A 210 1.83 4.01 5.92
C ALA A 210 1.13 2.64 5.95
N MET A 211 -0.21 2.61 5.98
CA MET A 211 -0.98 1.36 5.87
C MET A 211 -0.83 0.71 4.50
N CYS A 212 -0.82 1.47 3.40
CA CYS A 212 -0.49 0.94 2.07
C CYS A 212 0.90 0.27 2.06
N LEU A 213 1.92 0.85 2.71
CA LEU A 213 3.23 0.22 2.86
C LEU A 213 3.17 -1.07 3.70
N VAL A 214 2.38 -1.09 4.77
CA VAL A 214 2.18 -2.29 5.62
C VAL A 214 1.53 -3.41 4.82
N ILE A 215 0.51 -3.11 3.99
CA ILE A 215 -0.16 -4.05 3.09
C ILE A 215 0.84 -4.58 2.04
N PHE A 216 1.69 -3.73 1.49
CA PHE A 216 2.76 -4.13 0.57
C PHE A 216 3.73 -5.09 1.23
N ALA A 217 4.25 -4.74 2.39
CA ALA A 217 5.19 -5.58 3.13
C ALA A 217 4.59 -6.95 3.50
N LEU A 218 3.28 -7.00 3.79
CA LEU A 218 2.55 -8.24 4.01
C LEU A 218 2.47 -9.08 2.73
N SER A 219 2.22 -8.45 1.57
CA SER A 219 2.09 -9.17 0.28
C SER A 219 3.35 -9.94 -0.07
N LEU A 220 4.52 -9.39 0.20
CA LEU A 220 5.81 -10.00 -0.10
C LEU A 220 6.08 -11.30 0.68
N ILE A 221 5.52 -11.45 1.89
CA ILE A 221 5.66 -12.67 2.68
C ILE A 221 5.03 -13.88 1.97
N HIS A 222 4.03 -13.62 1.14
CA HIS A 222 3.22 -14.64 0.51
C HIS A 222 3.41 -14.75 -1.01
N LEU A 223 3.89 -13.67 -1.67
CA LEU A 223 4.13 -13.65 -3.12
C LEU A 223 5.49 -14.24 -3.51
N LEU A 224 6.46 -14.33 -2.62
CA LEU A 224 7.79 -14.87 -2.93
C LEU A 224 7.82 -16.29 -3.52
N PRO A 225 6.82 -17.19 -3.32
CA PRO A 225 6.73 -18.43 -4.08
C PRO A 225 5.99 -18.29 -5.43
N PHE A 226 5.34 -17.16 -5.68
CA PHE A 226 4.62 -16.88 -6.93
C PHE A 226 5.54 -16.13 -7.91
N ARG A 227 6.39 -16.85 -8.63
CA ARG A 227 6.84 -16.35 -9.93
C ARG A 227 5.61 -16.41 -10.85
N PRO A 228 5.14 -15.27 -11.41
CA PRO A 228 4.16 -15.35 -12.48
C PRO A 228 4.72 -16.24 -13.58
N PRO A 229 3.90 -17.08 -14.24
CA PRO A 229 4.34 -17.78 -15.42
C PRO A 229 4.86 -16.76 -16.44
N PRO A 230 5.94 -17.05 -17.17
CA PRO A 230 6.35 -16.20 -18.29
C PRO A 230 5.17 -16.12 -19.27
N LEU A 231 4.83 -14.90 -19.69
CA LEU A 231 3.85 -14.61 -20.74
C LEU A 231 4.25 -15.26 -22.04
#